data_fca0f67ce90fe12fff1351a81e1b9913
#
_entry.id   fca0f67ce90fe12fff1351a81e1b9913
#
_cell.length_a   1.000
_cell.length_b   1.000
_cell.length_c   1.000
_cell.angle_alpha   90.00
_cell.angle_beta   90.00
_cell.angle_gamma   90.00
#
_symmetry.space_group_name_H-M   'P 1'
#
loop_
_entity.id
_entity.type
_entity.pdbx_description
1 polymer ?
#
loop_
_entity_poly.entity_id
_entity_poly.type
_entity_poly.pdbx_seq_one_letter_code
_entity_poly.pdbx_strand_id
1 'polypeptide(L)'
;MNELGFYTLPGAPRSPRDLIGEVHTAEALGIGACFISERFNIKEAATLSGAVGAVSERIGIATAATNHNTRHPLVTAAYASTMHFLTGGRFSLGLGRGIDGLFDALGLPRIKTAALEDFVGIMRRLWRGETVLGHSGPCGDYPFLRLDPDFREHIPMTFTAFGPNSLELGGRAFDAVVLHTFFTDETTVRCVETVKRAAAAAGRDPADVRVWSCFATIGDHLPYAVRLKKTVGRMA
;
A
#
# COMPACT_ATOMS: atom_id res chain seq x y z
N MET A 1 19.15 -7.02 -0.94
CA MET A 1 18.42 -7.28 0.34
C MET A 1 16.91 -7.15 0.10
N ASN A 2 16.32 -8.17 -0.56
CA ASN A 2 14.91 -8.15 -0.99
C ASN A 2 13.90 -8.13 0.18
N GLU A 3 14.36 -8.32 1.41
CA GLU A 3 13.54 -8.35 2.62
C GLU A 3 13.53 -7.01 3.37
N LEU A 4 14.35 -6.07 2.93
CA LEU A 4 14.38 -4.72 3.49
C LEU A 4 13.68 -3.73 2.57
N GLY A 5 12.94 -2.84 3.19
CA GLY A 5 12.27 -1.73 2.50
C GLY A 5 12.36 -0.44 3.30
N PHE A 6 12.08 0.67 2.66
CA PHE A 6 12.04 1.97 3.31
C PHE A 6 10.85 2.79 2.84
N TYR A 7 10.37 3.70 3.67
CA TYR A 7 9.39 4.70 3.27
C TYR A 7 10.11 5.93 2.72
N THR A 8 9.91 6.24 1.44
CA THR A 8 10.40 7.49 0.85
C THR A 8 9.59 8.69 1.34
N LEU A 9 10.23 9.83 1.43
CA LEU A 9 9.61 11.11 1.83
C LEU A 9 8.79 10.97 3.12
N PRO A 10 9.35 10.51 4.24
CA PRO A 10 8.60 10.30 5.46
C PRO A 10 8.05 11.63 6.02
N GLY A 11 6.83 11.60 6.55
CA GLY A 11 6.21 12.79 7.15
C GLY A 11 5.79 13.84 6.12
N ALA A 12 6.20 15.10 6.34
CA ALA A 12 6.02 16.23 5.45
C ALA A 12 7.39 16.61 4.85
N PRO A 13 7.74 16.13 3.64
CA PRO A 13 9.02 16.40 3.03
C PRO A 13 9.13 17.88 2.63
N ARG A 14 10.36 18.42 2.63
CA ARG A 14 10.61 19.79 2.16
C ARG A 14 10.46 19.90 0.65
N SER A 15 10.88 18.87 -0.07
CA SER A 15 10.78 18.80 -1.53
C SER A 15 10.42 17.37 -1.95
N PRO A 16 9.46 17.15 -2.84
CA PRO A 16 9.21 15.84 -3.42
C PRO A 16 10.40 15.34 -4.28
N ARG A 17 11.30 16.21 -4.71
CA ARG A 17 12.52 15.82 -5.45
C ARG A 17 13.52 15.04 -4.61
N ASP A 18 13.44 15.12 -3.28
CA ASP A 18 14.34 14.39 -2.38
C ASP A 18 14.23 12.87 -2.58
N LEU A 19 13.08 12.38 -3.10
CA LEU A 19 12.89 10.96 -3.43
C LEU A 19 13.95 10.41 -4.39
N ILE A 20 14.48 11.23 -5.31
CA ILE A 20 15.46 10.78 -6.32
C ILE A 20 16.74 10.33 -5.61
N GLY A 21 17.26 11.15 -4.71
CA GLY A 21 18.45 10.82 -3.92
C GLY A 21 18.21 9.64 -2.96
N GLU A 22 17.03 9.60 -2.33
CA GLU A 22 16.65 8.49 -1.44
C GLU A 22 16.59 7.15 -2.18
N VAL A 23 15.98 7.12 -3.37
CA VAL A 23 15.86 5.90 -4.19
C VAL A 23 17.22 5.43 -4.70
N HIS A 24 18.04 6.34 -5.26
CA HIS A 24 19.39 5.99 -5.73
C HIS A 24 20.25 5.44 -4.59
N THR A 25 20.19 6.07 -3.40
CA THR A 25 20.91 5.60 -2.22
C THR A 25 20.43 4.21 -1.79
N ALA A 26 19.11 3.98 -1.77
CA ALA A 26 18.53 2.71 -1.40
C ALA A 26 18.95 1.59 -2.38
N GLU A 27 18.94 1.85 -3.69
CA GLU A 27 19.42 0.89 -4.68
C GLU A 27 20.93 0.60 -4.56
N ALA A 28 21.73 1.62 -4.29
CA ALA A 28 23.16 1.45 -4.04
C ALA A 28 23.45 0.59 -2.79
N LEU A 29 22.62 0.72 -1.76
CA LEU A 29 22.68 -0.11 -0.54
C LEU A 29 22.05 -1.50 -0.71
N GLY A 30 21.44 -1.80 -1.86
CA GLY A 30 20.77 -3.07 -2.14
C GLY A 30 19.44 -3.25 -1.40
N ILE A 31 18.76 -2.17 -1.02
CA ILE A 31 17.41 -2.23 -0.42
C ILE A 31 16.43 -2.68 -1.50
N GLY A 32 15.54 -3.61 -1.15
CA GLY A 32 14.66 -4.28 -2.12
C GLY A 32 13.32 -3.61 -2.37
N ALA A 33 12.83 -2.74 -1.47
CA ALA A 33 11.51 -2.14 -1.61
C ALA A 33 11.45 -0.67 -1.17
N CYS A 34 10.68 0.14 -1.93
CA CYS A 34 10.34 1.52 -1.64
C CYS A 34 8.83 1.61 -1.38
N PHE A 35 8.44 2.10 -0.21
CA PHE A 35 7.06 2.31 0.18
C PHE A 35 6.69 3.78 0.13
N ILE A 36 5.52 4.10 -0.44
CA ILE A 36 5.04 5.46 -0.65
C ILE A 36 3.73 5.64 0.13
N SER A 37 3.74 6.49 1.16
CA SER A 37 2.52 6.85 1.87
C SER A 37 1.86 8.09 1.25
N GLU A 38 0.55 8.02 1.01
CA GLU A 38 -0.24 9.17 0.58
C GLU A 38 -0.66 10.04 1.76
N ARG A 39 -0.65 11.34 1.56
CA ARG A 39 -1.26 12.32 2.47
C ARG A 39 -1.90 13.40 1.61
N PHE A 40 -3.21 13.42 1.54
CA PHE A 40 -4.03 14.18 0.58
C PHE A 40 -3.64 15.65 0.40
N ASN A 41 -3.20 16.31 1.45
CA ASN A 41 -2.83 17.73 1.45
C ASN A 41 -1.31 17.99 1.34
N ILE A 42 -0.49 16.96 1.21
CA ILE A 42 0.98 17.10 1.23
C ILE A 42 1.61 16.40 0.03
N LYS A 43 1.24 15.15 -0.24
CA LYS A 43 1.86 14.32 -1.27
C LYS A 43 0.88 13.28 -1.83
N GLU A 44 0.90 13.11 -3.13
CA GLU A 44 0.02 12.23 -3.88
C GLU A 44 0.80 11.00 -4.36
N ALA A 45 0.23 9.81 -4.11
CA ALA A 45 0.96 8.55 -4.26
C ALA A 45 1.21 8.14 -5.71
N ALA A 46 0.27 8.39 -6.64
CA ALA A 46 0.44 7.96 -8.03
C ALA A 46 1.56 8.75 -8.71
N THR A 47 1.59 10.08 -8.53
CA THR A 47 2.65 10.95 -9.03
C THR A 47 4.03 10.53 -8.51
N LEU A 48 4.12 10.27 -7.19
CA LEU A 48 5.38 9.85 -6.58
C LEU A 48 5.80 8.45 -7.04
N SER A 49 4.85 7.53 -7.22
CA SER A 49 5.15 6.18 -7.74
C SER A 49 5.74 6.26 -9.15
N GLY A 50 5.16 7.09 -10.02
CA GLY A 50 5.69 7.34 -11.36
C GLY A 50 7.12 7.89 -11.33
N ALA A 51 7.39 8.85 -10.44
CA ALA A 51 8.73 9.41 -10.26
C ALA A 51 9.74 8.35 -9.78
N VAL A 52 9.38 7.54 -8.77
CA VAL A 52 10.24 6.41 -8.32
C VAL A 52 10.45 5.42 -9.44
N GLY A 53 9.40 5.07 -10.19
CA GLY A 53 9.48 4.14 -11.31
C GLY A 53 10.43 4.60 -12.40
N ALA A 54 10.44 5.90 -12.68
CA ALA A 54 11.30 6.50 -13.72
C ALA A 54 12.78 6.61 -13.34
N VAL A 55 13.10 6.66 -12.03
CA VAL A 55 14.49 6.85 -11.54
C VAL A 55 15.09 5.58 -10.95
N SER A 56 14.36 4.48 -10.91
CA SER A 56 14.78 3.21 -10.30
C SER A 56 14.85 2.07 -11.33
N GLU A 57 15.80 1.16 -11.15
CA GLU A 57 16.00 0.01 -12.03
C GLU A 57 15.59 -1.33 -11.40
N ARG A 58 15.75 -1.49 -10.10
CA ARG A 58 15.64 -2.78 -9.42
C ARG A 58 14.66 -2.80 -8.26
N ILE A 59 14.50 -1.68 -7.56
CA ILE A 59 13.72 -1.63 -6.33
C ILE A 59 12.23 -1.89 -6.60
N GLY A 60 11.60 -2.72 -5.78
CA GLY A 60 10.16 -2.88 -5.78
C GLY A 60 9.46 -1.62 -5.26
N ILE A 61 8.32 -1.28 -5.80
CA ILE A 61 7.58 -0.05 -5.48
C ILE A 61 6.19 -0.42 -4.99
N ALA A 62 5.81 0.04 -3.81
CA ALA A 62 4.47 -0.15 -3.30
C ALA A 62 3.91 1.15 -2.73
N THR A 63 2.65 1.45 -2.99
CA THR A 63 1.96 2.42 -2.15
C THR A 63 1.66 1.79 -0.79
N ALA A 64 1.89 2.53 0.31
CA ALA A 64 1.58 2.05 1.65
C ALA A 64 1.23 3.23 2.59
N ALA A 65 0.05 3.78 2.44
CA ALA A 65 -0.92 3.31 1.47
C ALA A 65 -1.55 4.48 0.72
N THR A 66 -2.18 4.18 -0.42
CA THR A 66 -3.23 5.02 -1.00
C THR A 66 -4.61 4.51 -0.58
N ASN A 67 -5.69 4.98 -1.19
CA ASN A 67 -7.06 4.57 -0.87
C ASN A 67 -7.91 4.44 -2.14
N HIS A 68 -9.11 3.86 -2.01
CA HIS A 68 -10.01 3.66 -3.13
C HIS A 68 -11.05 4.80 -3.30
N ASN A 69 -11.20 5.69 -2.32
CA ASN A 69 -12.27 6.69 -2.31
C ASN A 69 -11.96 7.96 -3.10
N THR A 70 -10.67 8.25 -3.34
CA THR A 70 -10.25 9.51 -3.97
C THR A 70 -10.10 9.42 -5.48
N ARG A 71 -10.22 8.20 -6.04
CA ARG A 71 -10.10 7.97 -7.49
C ARG A 71 -11.16 6.98 -7.96
N HIS A 72 -11.67 7.21 -9.17
CA HIS A 72 -12.54 6.25 -9.83
C HIS A 72 -11.81 4.90 -10.04
N PRO A 73 -12.45 3.73 -9.85
CA PRO A 73 -11.81 2.42 -9.99
C PRO A 73 -11.05 2.24 -11.31
N LEU A 74 -11.62 2.70 -12.42
CA LEU A 74 -10.96 2.61 -13.72
C LEU A 74 -9.65 3.42 -13.75
N VAL A 75 -9.62 4.60 -13.14
CA VAL A 75 -8.41 5.43 -13.06
C VAL A 75 -7.35 4.74 -12.20
N THR A 76 -7.77 4.10 -11.10
CA THR A 76 -6.83 3.34 -10.25
C THR A 76 -6.30 2.09 -10.96
N ALA A 77 -7.17 1.39 -11.71
CA ALA A 77 -6.73 0.23 -12.49
C ALA A 77 -5.73 0.63 -13.59
N ALA A 78 -6.01 1.74 -14.30
CA ALA A 78 -5.11 2.28 -15.33
C ALA A 78 -3.78 2.78 -14.73
N TYR A 79 -3.83 3.46 -13.58
CA TYR A 79 -2.62 3.84 -12.84
C TYR A 79 -1.74 2.63 -12.55
N ALA A 80 -2.32 1.58 -11.98
CA ALA A 80 -1.56 0.39 -11.59
C ALA A 80 -0.98 -0.35 -12.81
N SER A 81 -1.74 -0.49 -13.91
CA SER A 81 -1.22 -1.11 -15.15
C SER A 81 -0.14 -0.26 -15.81
N THR A 82 -0.27 1.07 -15.80
CA THR A 82 0.78 1.99 -16.27
C THR A 82 2.05 1.82 -15.46
N MET A 83 1.95 1.76 -14.13
CA MET A 83 3.08 1.50 -13.26
C MET A 83 3.70 0.12 -13.47
N HIS A 84 2.88 -0.90 -13.71
CA HIS A 84 3.36 -2.24 -14.02
C HIS A 84 4.27 -2.24 -15.26
N PHE A 85 3.81 -1.66 -16.36
CA PHE A 85 4.60 -1.55 -17.59
C PHE A 85 5.83 -0.66 -17.41
N LEU A 86 5.67 0.52 -16.80
CA LEU A 86 6.77 1.47 -16.57
C LEU A 86 7.92 0.82 -15.79
N THR A 87 7.60 -0.09 -14.88
CA THR A 87 8.57 -0.67 -13.95
C THR A 87 8.96 -2.12 -14.27
N GLY A 88 8.42 -2.69 -15.34
CA GLY A 88 8.65 -4.11 -15.65
C GLY A 88 8.14 -5.05 -14.55
N GLY A 89 6.95 -4.79 -14.01
CA GLY A 89 6.31 -5.63 -13.00
C GLY A 89 6.74 -5.40 -11.55
N ARG A 90 7.55 -4.38 -11.25
CA ARG A 90 8.03 -4.08 -9.90
C ARG A 90 7.04 -3.32 -9.00
N PHE A 91 5.85 -3.00 -9.50
CA PHE A 91 4.85 -2.22 -8.78
C PHE A 91 3.83 -3.08 -8.04
N SER A 92 3.43 -2.65 -6.85
CA SER A 92 2.32 -3.19 -6.07
C SER A 92 1.36 -2.07 -5.66
N LEU A 93 0.07 -2.23 -5.95
CA LEU A 93 -0.95 -1.30 -5.52
C LEU A 93 -1.27 -1.53 -4.04
N GLY A 94 -0.85 -0.61 -3.18
CA GLY A 94 -1.07 -0.71 -1.75
C GLY A 94 -2.21 0.19 -1.27
N LEU A 95 -3.18 -0.39 -0.58
CA LEU A 95 -4.36 0.26 -0.06
C LEU A 95 -4.36 0.33 1.46
N GLY A 96 -5.04 1.32 2.01
CA GLY A 96 -5.24 1.47 3.44
C GLY A 96 -6.59 2.11 3.76
N ARG A 97 -7.02 2.00 5.02
CA ARG A 97 -8.28 2.60 5.46
C ARG A 97 -8.20 4.11 5.71
N GLY A 98 -6.99 4.62 5.91
CA GLY A 98 -6.81 6.01 6.36
C GLY A 98 -7.30 6.22 7.79
N ILE A 99 -7.62 7.47 8.11
CA ILE A 99 -8.10 7.91 9.43
C ILE A 99 -9.50 8.48 9.26
N ASP A 100 -10.50 7.87 9.91
CA ASP A 100 -11.92 8.24 9.77
C ASP A 100 -12.18 9.74 9.99
N GLY A 101 -11.61 10.33 11.04
CA GLY A 101 -11.77 11.76 11.30
C GLY A 101 -11.19 12.67 10.21
N LEU A 102 -10.15 12.23 9.49
CA LEU A 102 -9.63 12.97 8.34
C LEU A 102 -10.57 12.85 7.15
N PHE A 103 -11.11 11.65 6.89
CA PHE A 103 -12.11 11.46 5.82
C PHE A 103 -13.36 12.32 6.07
N ASP A 104 -13.88 12.34 7.31
CA ASP A 104 -15.01 13.17 7.69
C ASP A 104 -14.73 14.67 7.44
N ALA A 105 -13.56 15.14 7.86
CA ALA A 105 -13.15 16.55 7.69
C ALA A 105 -13.00 16.96 6.20
N LEU A 106 -12.67 16.00 5.34
CA LEU A 106 -12.53 16.22 3.89
C LEU A 106 -13.81 15.94 3.10
N GLY A 107 -14.91 15.55 3.76
CA GLY A 107 -16.16 15.18 3.10
C GLY A 107 -16.06 13.89 2.29
N LEU A 108 -15.12 13.02 2.62
CA LEU A 108 -14.93 11.72 1.95
C LEU A 108 -15.65 10.61 2.75
N PRO A 109 -16.23 9.61 2.09
CA PRO A 109 -16.83 8.48 2.78
C PRO A 109 -15.77 7.65 3.50
N ARG A 110 -16.09 7.17 4.72
CA ARG A 110 -15.21 6.27 5.47
C ARG A 110 -15.06 4.93 4.76
N ILE A 111 -13.87 4.36 4.82
CA ILE A 111 -13.55 3.10 4.15
C ILE A 111 -14.01 1.91 4.98
N LYS A 112 -15.02 1.19 4.50
CA LYS A 112 -15.54 -0.04 5.10
C LYS A 112 -14.82 -1.28 4.56
N THR A 113 -14.76 -2.35 5.35
CA THR A 113 -14.12 -3.62 4.95
C THR A 113 -14.75 -4.19 3.67
N ALA A 114 -16.09 -4.22 3.61
CA ALA A 114 -16.80 -4.75 2.45
C ALA A 114 -16.54 -3.91 1.17
N ALA A 115 -16.47 -2.59 1.29
CA ALA A 115 -16.17 -1.72 0.16
C ALA A 115 -14.73 -1.93 -0.36
N LEU A 116 -13.78 -2.12 0.54
CA LEU A 116 -12.40 -2.39 0.15
C LEU A 116 -12.25 -3.76 -0.52
N GLU A 117 -12.91 -4.78 0.00
CA GLU A 117 -12.92 -6.13 -0.56
C GLU A 117 -13.54 -6.16 -1.96
N ASP A 118 -14.68 -5.49 -2.13
CA ASP A 118 -15.37 -5.32 -3.40
C ASP A 118 -14.48 -4.59 -4.42
N PHE A 119 -13.83 -3.51 -4.01
CA PHE A 119 -12.87 -2.79 -4.85
C PHE A 119 -11.71 -3.67 -5.31
N VAL A 120 -11.13 -4.48 -4.41
CA VAL A 120 -10.08 -5.46 -4.77
C VAL A 120 -10.59 -6.44 -5.82
N GLY A 121 -11.83 -6.92 -5.67
CA GLY A 121 -12.48 -7.79 -6.64
C GLY A 121 -12.59 -7.14 -8.03
N ILE A 122 -12.98 -5.87 -8.09
CA ILE A 122 -13.04 -5.09 -9.36
C ILE A 122 -11.65 -4.97 -9.97
N MET A 123 -10.63 -4.59 -9.20
CA MET A 123 -9.25 -4.46 -9.69
C MET A 123 -8.77 -5.75 -10.35
N ARG A 124 -8.92 -6.88 -9.65
CA ARG A 124 -8.50 -8.18 -10.17
C ARG A 124 -9.24 -8.58 -11.44
N ARG A 125 -10.55 -8.28 -11.56
CA ARG A 125 -11.34 -8.52 -12.77
C ARG A 125 -10.82 -7.69 -13.95
N LEU A 126 -10.61 -6.39 -13.73
CA LEU A 126 -10.10 -5.49 -14.77
C LEU A 126 -8.72 -5.92 -15.27
N TRP A 127 -7.83 -6.34 -14.38
CA TRP A 127 -6.48 -6.80 -14.74
C TRP A 127 -6.45 -8.19 -15.38
N ARG A 128 -7.54 -8.97 -15.28
CA ARG A 128 -7.72 -10.18 -16.08
C ARG A 128 -8.31 -9.91 -17.46
N GLY A 129 -8.53 -8.64 -17.83
CA GLY A 129 -9.14 -8.24 -19.12
C GLY A 129 -10.65 -8.41 -19.15
N GLU A 130 -11.30 -8.58 -17.98
CA GLU A 130 -12.76 -8.67 -17.91
C GLU A 130 -13.41 -7.30 -18.08
N THR A 131 -14.57 -7.28 -18.72
CA THR A 131 -15.49 -6.14 -18.68
C THR A 131 -16.41 -6.29 -17.46
N VAL A 132 -16.46 -5.28 -16.60
CA VAL A 132 -17.39 -5.23 -15.47
C VAL A 132 -18.63 -4.47 -15.93
N LEU A 133 -19.76 -5.16 -16.01
CA LEU A 133 -21.04 -4.60 -16.44
C LEU A 133 -22.03 -4.59 -15.27
N GLY A 134 -22.74 -3.46 -15.10
CA GLY A 134 -23.83 -3.35 -14.15
C GLY A 134 -23.43 -3.68 -12.71
N HIS A 135 -22.19 -3.35 -12.31
CA HIS A 135 -21.75 -3.58 -10.95
C HIS A 135 -22.52 -2.69 -9.98
N SER A 136 -23.10 -3.29 -8.94
CA SER A 136 -23.69 -2.61 -7.81
C SER A 136 -23.19 -3.29 -6.53
N GLY A 137 -22.41 -2.57 -5.74
CA GLY A 137 -21.73 -3.17 -4.60
C GLY A 137 -21.29 -2.14 -3.54
N PRO A 138 -20.67 -2.63 -2.47
CA PRO A 138 -20.26 -1.78 -1.35
C PRO A 138 -19.28 -0.66 -1.70
N CYS A 139 -18.52 -0.77 -2.80
CA CYS A 139 -17.60 0.28 -3.24
C CYS A 139 -18.22 1.26 -4.24
N GLY A 140 -19.46 1.02 -4.69
CA GLY A 140 -20.21 1.89 -5.59
C GLY A 140 -20.93 1.18 -6.72
N ASP A 141 -21.64 1.97 -7.53
CA ASP A 141 -22.39 1.51 -8.69
C ASP A 141 -21.64 1.93 -9.96
N TYR A 142 -21.29 0.93 -10.78
CA TYR A 142 -20.52 1.14 -12.00
C TYR A 142 -21.22 0.44 -13.18
N PRO A 143 -21.96 1.19 -14.02
CA PRO A 143 -22.66 0.60 -15.18
C PRO A 143 -21.70 -0.10 -16.14
N PHE A 144 -20.49 0.44 -16.32
CA PHE A 144 -19.50 -0.09 -17.23
C PHE A 144 -18.10 0.26 -16.77
N LEU A 145 -17.22 -0.77 -16.59
CA LEU A 145 -15.79 -0.60 -16.41
C LEU A 145 -15.06 -1.54 -17.36
N ARG A 146 -14.11 -1.02 -18.10
CA ARG A 146 -13.21 -1.81 -18.95
C ARG A 146 -11.84 -1.13 -19.00
N LEU A 147 -10.82 -1.89 -18.68
CA LEU A 147 -9.44 -1.52 -18.93
C LEU A 147 -9.04 -1.90 -20.37
N ASP A 148 -7.80 -1.67 -20.76
CA ASP A 148 -7.25 -2.18 -22.01
C ASP A 148 -7.52 -3.70 -22.11
N PRO A 149 -8.20 -4.18 -23.17
CA PRO A 149 -8.56 -5.58 -23.29
C PRO A 149 -7.35 -6.52 -23.45
N ASP A 150 -6.21 -5.99 -23.86
CA ASP A 150 -4.99 -6.77 -24.04
C ASP A 150 -4.16 -6.89 -22.75
N PHE A 151 -4.47 -6.10 -21.72
CA PHE A 151 -3.84 -6.23 -20.41
C PHE A 151 -4.38 -7.47 -19.66
N ARG A 152 -3.50 -8.42 -19.34
CA ARG A 152 -3.84 -9.66 -18.61
C ARG A 152 -2.72 -10.05 -17.65
N GLU A 153 -2.26 -9.08 -16.85
CA GLU A 153 -1.17 -9.29 -15.94
C GLU A 153 -1.65 -9.31 -14.47
N HIS A 154 -0.93 -10.06 -13.65
CA HIS A 154 -1.13 -10.00 -12.21
C HIS A 154 -0.39 -8.80 -11.63
N ILE A 155 -1.13 -7.83 -11.09
CA ILE A 155 -0.56 -6.74 -10.30
C ILE A 155 -0.72 -7.08 -8.82
N PRO A 156 0.36 -7.24 -8.05
CA PRO A 156 0.27 -7.48 -6.63
C PRO A 156 -0.46 -6.35 -5.90
N MET A 157 -1.25 -6.70 -4.89
CA MET A 157 -1.93 -5.75 -4.03
C MET A 157 -1.43 -5.86 -2.60
N THR A 158 -1.03 -4.73 -2.02
CA THR A 158 -0.57 -4.61 -0.64
C THR A 158 -1.63 -3.94 0.23
N PHE A 159 -1.77 -4.34 1.48
CA PHE A 159 -2.70 -3.73 2.42
C PHE A 159 -2.01 -3.29 3.70
N THR A 160 -2.19 -2.02 4.08
CA THR A 160 -1.72 -1.53 5.38
C THR A 160 -2.79 -1.84 6.43
N ALA A 161 -2.50 -2.78 7.33
CA ALA A 161 -3.48 -3.35 8.26
C ALA A 161 -2.87 -3.65 9.63
N PHE A 162 -3.66 -3.44 10.70
CA PHE A 162 -3.24 -3.75 12.07
C PHE A 162 -4.41 -4.10 13.02
N GLY A 163 -5.64 -3.78 12.67
CA GLY A 163 -6.82 -4.24 13.41
C GLY A 163 -7.29 -5.63 12.94
N PRO A 164 -8.00 -6.41 13.77
CA PRO A 164 -8.34 -7.80 13.47
C PRO A 164 -9.07 -7.98 12.15
N ASN A 165 -10.14 -7.23 11.89
CA ASN A 165 -10.89 -7.32 10.63
C ASN A 165 -10.04 -6.94 9.40
N SER A 166 -9.07 -6.03 9.56
CA SER A 166 -8.17 -5.64 8.48
C SER A 166 -7.10 -6.69 8.23
N LEU A 167 -6.58 -7.33 9.27
CA LEU A 167 -5.62 -8.43 9.14
C LEU A 167 -6.26 -9.64 8.44
N GLU A 168 -7.50 -9.97 8.80
CA GLU A 168 -8.27 -11.03 8.13
C GLU A 168 -8.53 -10.71 6.66
N LEU A 169 -8.94 -9.48 6.35
CA LEU A 169 -9.09 -9.03 4.96
C LEU A 169 -7.75 -9.11 4.21
N GLY A 170 -6.65 -8.68 4.83
CA GLY A 170 -5.31 -8.77 4.27
C GLY A 170 -4.95 -10.19 3.86
N GLY A 171 -5.19 -11.17 4.72
CA GLY A 171 -4.91 -12.58 4.43
C GLY A 171 -5.74 -13.14 3.30
N ARG A 172 -7.06 -12.88 3.28
CA ARG A 172 -7.95 -13.49 2.29
C ARG A 172 -7.93 -12.81 0.92
N ALA A 173 -7.57 -11.51 0.81
CA ALA A 173 -7.77 -10.75 -0.43
C ALA A 173 -6.50 -10.10 -1.01
N PHE A 174 -5.43 -9.93 -0.22
CA PHE A 174 -4.22 -9.21 -0.64
C PHE A 174 -3.01 -10.13 -0.78
N ASP A 175 -1.99 -9.69 -1.51
CA ASP A 175 -0.75 -10.43 -1.74
C ASP A 175 0.32 -10.07 -0.71
N ALA A 176 0.19 -8.90 -0.08
CA ALA A 176 1.04 -8.51 1.03
C ALA A 176 0.28 -7.65 2.06
N VAL A 177 0.74 -7.70 3.30
CA VAL A 177 0.26 -6.88 4.41
C VAL A 177 1.43 -6.11 5.01
N VAL A 178 1.26 -4.80 5.20
CA VAL A 178 2.19 -3.94 5.93
C VAL A 178 1.60 -3.64 7.30
N LEU A 179 2.28 -4.05 8.35
CA LEU A 179 1.89 -3.85 9.74
C LEU A 179 2.25 -2.44 10.22
N HIS A 180 1.69 -2.05 11.36
CA HIS A 180 2.01 -0.76 11.98
C HIS A 180 3.35 -0.79 12.70
N THR A 181 3.94 0.40 12.92
CA THR A 181 5.13 0.57 13.77
C THR A 181 4.79 0.37 15.24
N PHE A 182 5.82 0.08 16.06
CA PHE A 182 5.72 -0.04 17.53
C PHE A 182 4.89 -1.21 18.04
N PHE A 183 4.76 -2.27 17.27
CA PHE A 183 4.25 -3.53 17.80
C PHE A 183 5.32 -4.23 18.65
N THR A 184 4.88 -4.87 19.73
CA THR A 184 5.72 -5.83 20.47
C THR A 184 5.89 -7.10 19.63
N ASP A 185 6.85 -7.94 20.00
CA ASP A 185 7.07 -9.21 19.31
C ASP A 185 5.82 -10.08 19.35
N GLU A 186 5.14 -10.18 20.50
CA GLU A 186 3.90 -10.95 20.64
C GLU A 186 2.77 -10.39 19.77
N THR A 187 2.67 -9.06 19.67
CA THR A 187 1.68 -8.44 18.79
C THR A 187 1.99 -8.73 17.32
N THR A 188 3.27 -8.66 16.94
CA THR A 188 3.71 -8.96 15.58
C THR A 188 3.39 -10.42 15.22
N VAL A 189 3.74 -11.37 16.08
CA VAL A 189 3.45 -12.79 15.89
C VAL A 189 1.93 -13.01 15.71
N ARG A 190 1.11 -12.49 16.64
CA ARG A 190 -0.34 -12.59 16.54
C ARG A 190 -0.90 -12.00 15.23
N CYS A 191 -0.38 -10.88 14.76
CA CYS A 191 -0.80 -10.28 13.50
C CYS A 191 -0.45 -11.18 12.31
N VAL A 192 0.77 -11.71 12.27
CA VAL A 192 1.22 -12.64 11.23
C VAL A 192 0.35 -13.90 11.21
N GLU A 193 0.12 -14.51 12.36
CA GLU A 193 -0.73 -15.71 12.49
C GLU A 193 -2.17 -15.43 12.02
N THR A 194 -2.72 -14.26 12.34
CA THR A 194 -4.07 -13.87 11.90
C THR A 194 -4.13 -13.77 10.37
N VAL A 195 -3.15 -13.10 9.73
CA VAL A 195 -3.06 -13.00 8.27
C VAL A 195 -2.94 -14.38 7.63
N LYS A 196 -2.03 -15.21 8.14
CA LYS A 196 -1.76 -16.55 7.59
C LYS A 196 -2.96 -17.49 7.74
N ARG A 197 -3.63 -17.48 8.89
CA ARG A 197 -4.86 -18.24 9.12
C ARG A 197 -5.99 -17.78 8.20
N ALA A 198 -6.16 -16.47 7.98
CA ALA A 198 -7.18 -15.94 7.09
C ALA A 198 -6.91 -16.32 5.63
N ALA A 199 -5.65 -16.36 5.19
CA ALA A 199 -5.26 -16.85 3.88
C ALA A 199 -5.66 -18.32 3.71
N ALA A 200 -5.28 -19.18 4.65
CA ALA A 200 -5.62 -20.60 4.64
C ALA A 200 -7.15 -20.82 4.61
N ALA A 201 -7.91 -20.10 5.44
CA ALA A 201 -9.36 -20.18 5.48
C ALA A 201 -10.04 -19.75 4.16
N ALA A 202 -9.37 -18.91 3.37
CA ALA A 202 -9.79 -18.49 2.03
C ALA A 202 -9.29 -19.43 0.91
N GLY A 203 -8.68 -20.57 1.26
CA GLY A 203 -8.15 -21.54 0.28
C GLY A 203 -6.87 -21.08 -0.42
N ARG A 204 -6.16 -20.11 0.14
CA ARG A 204 -4.88 -19.60 -0.39
C ARG A 204 -3.71 -20.24 0.37
N ASP A 205 -2.58 -20.39 -0.30
CA ASP A 205 -1.35 -20.74 0.42
C ASP A 205 -0.94 -19.57 1.34
N PRO A 206 -0.84 -19.77 2.67
CA PRO A 206 -0.35 -18.75 3.57
C PRO A 206 1.06 -18.24 3.21
N ALA A 207 1.91 -19.03 2.57
CA ALA A 207 3.24 -18.61 2.13
C ALA A 207 3.20 -17.49 1.08
N ASP A 208 2.16 -17.46 0.24
CA ASP A 208 1.99 -16.46 -0.81
C ASP A 208 1.63 -15.06 -0.29
N VAL A 209 1.20 -14.94 0.96
CA VAL A 209 0.87 -13.63 1.56
C VAL A 209 2.06 -13.11 2.34
N ARG A 210 2.80 -12.18 1.78
CA ARG A 210 3.95 -11.55 2.45
C ARG A 210 3.48 -10.62 3.56
N VAL A 211 4.16 -10.65 4.72
CA VAL A 211 3.91 -9.71 5.82
C VAL A 211 5.16 -8.87 6.07
N TRP A 212 5.00 -7.56 6.02
CA TRP A 212 6.04 -6.58 6.31
C TRP A 212 5.84 -5.99 7.70
N SER A 213 6.83 -6.10 8.56
CA SER A 213 6.89 -5.35 9.81
C SER A 213 7.51 -3.99 9.59
N CYS A 214 6.96 -2.98 10.27
CA CYS A 214 7.39 -1.61 10.12
C CYS A 214 8.17 -1.16 11.35
N PHE A 215 9.38 -0.66 11.18
CA PHE A 215 10.23 -0.16 12.26
C PHE A 215 10.49 1.33 12.10
N ALA A 216 10.45 2.06 13.22
CA ALA A 216 10.90 3.45 13.26
C ALA A 216 12.39 3.48 13.55
N THR A 217 13.19 4.01 12.63
CA THR A 217 14.62 4.21 12.83
C THR A 217 14.86 5.66 13.25
N ILE A 218 15.53 5.85 14.39
CA ILE A 218 15.89 7.16 14.91
C ILE A 218 17.40 7.17 15.16
N GLY A 219 18.11 8.03 14.42
CA GLY A 219 19.57 8.08 14.49
C GLY A 219 20.07 8.40 15.89
N ASP A 220 21.08 7.66 16.35
CA ASP A 220 21.70 7.80 17.68
C ASP A 220 22.56 9.07 17.85
N HIS A 221 22.96 9.68 16.73
CA HIS A 221 23.63 10.99 16.70
C HIS A 221 22.75 12.14 17.19
N LEU A 222 21.43 11.95 17.29
CA LEU A 222 20.50 12.95 17.78
C LEU A 222 20.52 13.00 19.33
N PRO A 223 20.38 14.19 19.93
CA PRO A 223 20.25 14.32 21.40
C PRO A 223 19.12 13.45 21.95
N TYR A 224 19.32 12.86 23.12
CA TYR A 224 18.37 11.92 23.74
C TYR A 224 16.94 12.48 23.82
N ALA A 225 16.78 13.73 24.24
CA ALA A 225 15.47 14.39 24.35
C ALA A 225 14.75 14.47 22.98
N VAL A 226 15.50 14.66 21.89
CA VAL A 226 14.96 14.67 20.53
C VAL A 226 14.54 13.26 20.11
N ARG A 227 15.36 12.25 20.42
CA ARG A 227 15.05 10.84 20.14
C ARG A 227 13.78 10.42 20.87
N LEU A 228 13.68 10.73 22.16
CA LEU A 228 12.50 10.43 22.97
C LEU A 228 11.23 11.09 22.42
N LYS A 229 11.30 12.38 22.08
CA LYS A 229 10.16 13.10 21.47
C LYS A 229 9.72 12.47 20.14
N LYS A 230 10.66 12.03 19.31
CA LYS A 230 10.35 11.37 18.02
C LYS A 230 9.70 9.99 18.21
N THR A 231 10.06 9.27 19.27
CA THR A 231 9.47 7.97 19.62
C THR A 231 8.06 8.16 20.18
N VAL A 232 7.90 8.93 21.24
CA VAL A 232 6.63 9.14 21.95
C VAL A 232 5.60 9.83 21.06
N GLY A 233 5.99 10.81 20.26
CA GLY A 233 5.09 11.52 19.34
C GLY A 233 4.51 10.67 18.20
N ARG A 234 4.92 9.40 18.08
CA ARG A 234 4.32 8.41 17.17
C ARG A 234 3.38 7.46 17.89
N MET A 235 3.44 7.38 19.21
CA MET A 235 2.62 6.49 20.04
C MET A 235 1.37 7.20 20.58
N ALA A 236 1.35 8.53 20.55
CA ALA A 236 0.23 9.39 20.92
C ALA A 236 -0.63 9.74 19.68
#